data_0962eeb26727ac7680f908a79f823c04
#
_entry.id   0962eeb26727ac7680f908a79f823c04
#
_cell.length_a   1.000
_cell.length_b   1.000
_cell.length_c   1.000
_cell.angle_alpha   90.00
_cell.angle_beta   90.00
_cell.angle_gamma   90.00
#
_symmetry.space_group_name_H-M   'P 1'
#
loop_
_entity.id
_entity.type
_entity.pdbx_description
1 polymer ?
#
loop_
_entity_poly.entity_id
_entity_poly.type
_entity_poly.pdbx_seq_one_letter_code
_entity_poly.pdbx_strand_id
1 'polypeptide(L)'
;MADKQLTTNRDGFNTKWGFILACIGSAVGMGNIWRFPIMVSTYGGMTFLLPYFLFVILIGASGVMEEFALGRWAAAGPVGAFGKCTENRWGKKGIGEGIGAIPILGSMMLAIGYTVVMGWIFKYCWMGITGSLYALGTDMGAIGGTFGAAAPEAATLGEAVGMMFSNGLFTFGNGMWLIIGLVISLVIMAFGIGGGIEKANKVMMPALFGLLVILGVYIAFLPGSGEGYRYIFTIKPAGLLDIKVWVYAFGQAFFSLSVAGNGSVIYGSYLSKNEDIPSSARNVAIFDTIAALLAAFVILPAMAAGGVEPSKGGPGLMFVYLVNVLNGMPGGRIIGMIFFICVLFAGVSSIVNLYEAPVAFLQEKLGLKRVPSVAIIGVVGCAIALMIQPWTSQWMDVVSIYICPLGAFLAGLMFFWVLKKETAIEAVSYGIKKPLGGWFYPLGKYAYCVLSVLALIFGAAWGGIG
;
A
#
# COMPACT_ATOMS: atom_id res chain seq x y z
N MET A 1 -16.67 24.38 33.17
CA MET A 1 -15.21 24.19 33.36
C MET A 1 -14.60 24.24 31.98
N ALA A 2 -13.79 25.26 31.71
CA ALA A 2 -13.26 25.56 30.40
C ALA A 2 -12.38 24.41 29.90
N ASP A 3 -12.71 23.90 28.69
CA ASP A 3 -11.92 22.97 27.92
C ASP A 3 -10.52 23.58 27.73
N LYS A 4 -9.54 23.04 28.44
CA LYS A 4 -8.14 23.25 28.11
C LYS A 4 -7.92 22.57 26.79
N GLN A 5 -8.10 23.29 25.68
CA GLN A 5 -7.60 22.91 24.39
C GLN A 5 -6.11 22.55 24.54
N LEU A 6 -5.82 21.27 24.58
CA LEU A 6 -4.48 20.77 24.25
C LEU A 6 -4.26 21.15 22.78
N THR A 7 -3.71 22.35 22.57
CA THR A 7 -3.08 22.71 21.31
C THR A 7 -1.81 21.88 21.21
N THR A 8 -1.95 20.61 20.89
CA THR A 8 -0.84 19.85 20.35
C THR A 8 -0.52 20.52 19.04
N ASN A 9 0.69 21.05 18.93
CA ASN A 9 1.28 21.62 17.73
C ASN A 9 1.56 20.44 16.75
N ARG A 10 0.48 19.74 16.36
CA ARG A 10 0.55 18.57 15.50
C ARG A 10 0.48 19.04 14.06
N ASP A 11 1.42 18.58 13.23
CA ASP A 11 1.39 18.78 11.79
C ASP A 11 0.03 18.33 11.22
N GLY A 12 -0.45 19.04 10.21
CA GLY A 12 -1.72 18.75 9.56
C GLY A 12 -1.64 19.06 8.06
N PHE A 13 -2.65 18.65 7.33
CA PHE A 13 -2.78 18.98 5.92
C PHE A 13 -3.21 20.45 5.77
N ASN A 14 -2.58 21.14 4.81
CA ASN A 14 -2.87 22.55 4.54
C ASN A 14 -4.17 22.72 3.73
N THR A 15 -4.52 21.71 2.92
CA THR A 15 -5.68 21.77 2.01
C THR A 15 -6.42 20.46 1.98
N LYS A 16 -7.75 20.51 1.72
CA LYS A 16 -8.59 19.33 1.50
C LYS A 16 -8.06 18.45 0.37
N TRP A 17 -7.68 19.04 -0.77
CA TRP A 17 -7.09 18.31 -1.87
C TRP A 17 -5.73 17.71 -1.53
N GLY A 18 -4.94 18.40 -0.72
CA GLY A 18 -3.68 17.87 -0.20
C GLY A 18 -3.87 16.62 0.64
N PHE A 19 -4.87 16.62 1.53
CA PHE A 19 -5.27 15.45 2.27
C PHE A 19 -5.74 14.31 1.33
N ILE A 20 -6.67 14.59 0.42
CA ILE A 20 -7.19 13.57 -0.50
C ILE A 20 -6.05 12.95 -1.33
N LEU A 21 -5.15 13.77 -1.90
CA LEU A 21 -4.01 13.29 -2.67
C LEU A 21 -3.00 12.51 -1.82
N ALA A 22 -2.80 12.88 -0.55
CA ALA A 22 -1.96 12.10 0.36
C ALA A 22 -2.61 10.75 0.70
N CYS A 23 -3.92 10.71 0.94
CA CYS A 23 -4.65 9.45 1.14
C CYS A 23 -4.67 8.58 -0.12
N ILE A 24 -4.82 9.19 -1.30
CA ILE A 24 -4.67 8.50 -2.58
C ILE A 24 -3.25 7.94 -2.69
N GLY A 25 -2.20 8.72 -2.40
CA GLY A 25 -0.82 8.25 -2.40
C GLY A 25 -0.52 7.18 -1.36
N SER A 26 -1.31 7.12 -0.28
CA SER A 26 -1.28 6.03 0.68
C SER A 26 -1.89 4.74 0.11
N ALA A 27 -3.03 4.85 -0.55
CA ALA A 27 -3.75 3.73 -1.13
C ALA A 27 -3.14 3.30 -2.48
N VAL A 28 -2.90 4.26 -3.39
CA VAL A 28 -2.30 4.02 -4.71
C VAL A 28 -0.79 3.82 -4.57
N GLY A 29 -0.40 2.59 -4.41
CA GLY A 29 0.99 2.21 -4.19
C GLY A 29 1.43 1.02 -5.05
N MET A 30 2.45 0.34 -4.56
CA MET A 30 2.94 -0.89 -5.21
C MET A 30 1.87 -1.99 -5.28
N GLY A 31 0.92 -1.99 -4.34
CA GLY A 31 -0.21 -2.91 -4.36
C GLY A 31 -1.05 -2.80 -5.63
N ASN A 32 -1.25 -1.59 -6.16
CA ASN A 32 -2.03 -1.35 -7.37
C ASN A 32 -1.26 -1.66 -8.66
N ILE A 33 0.03 -1.30 -8.68
CA ILE A 33 0.83 -1.39 -9.91
C ILE A 33 1.48 -2.76 -10.07
N TRP A 34 1.82 -3.41 -8.97
CA TRP A 34 2.48 -4.71 -9.00
C TRP A 34 1.52 -5.87 -8.67
N ARG A 35 0.95 -5.87 -7.46
CA ARG A 35 0.16 -6.99 -6.95
C ARG A 35 -1.19 -7.13 -7.65
N PHE A 36 -1.92 -6.04 -7.86
CA PHE A 36 -3.24 -6.10 -8.48
C PHE A 36 -3.24 -6.69 -9.89
N PRO A 37 -2.35 -6.30 -10.83
CA PRO A 37 -2.27 -6.95 -12.14
C PRO A 37 -1.95 -8.46 -12.05
N ILE A 38 -1.13 -8.87 -11.06
CA ILE A 38 -0.87 -10.30 -10.80
C ILE A 38 -2.15 -11.01 -10.40
N MET A 39 -2.96 -10.44 -9.51
CA MET A 39 -4.22 -11.04 -9.08
C MET A 39 -5.23 -11.15 -10.24
N VAL A 40 -5.38 -10.09 -11.04
CA VAL A 40 -6.22 -10.10 -12.24
C VAL A 40 -5.74 -11.14 -13.24
N SER A 41 -4.41 -11.26 -13.43
CA SER A 41 -3.76 -12.26 -14.28
C SER A 41 -4.06 -13.70 -13.82
N THR A 42 -3.85 -13.96 -12.54
CA THR A 42 -3.93 -15.31 -11.96
C THR A 42 -5.37 -15.81 -11.84
N TYR A 43 -6.30 -14.94 -11.43
CA TYR A 43 -7.68 -15.34 -11.10
C TYR A 43 -8.71 -15.03 -12.17
N GLY A 44 -8.29 -14.57 -13.36
CA GLY A 44 -9.12 -14.56 -14.55
C GLY A 44 -9.92 -13.29 -14.80
N GLY A 45 -9.28 -12.14 -14.92
CA GLY A 45 -9.91 -10.91 -15.42
C GLY A 45 -11.16 -10.51 -14.64
N MET A 46 -12.29 -10.36 -15.34
CA MET A 46 -13.56 -9.91 -14.74
C MET A 46 -14.10 -10.88 -13.68
N THR A 47 -13.74 -12.17 -13.75
CA THR A 47 -14.06 -13.16 -12.72
C THR A 47 -13.53 -12.74 -11.34
N PHE A 48 -12.33 -12.16 -11.29
CA PHE A 48 -11.74 -11.61 -10.09
C PHE A 48 -12.24 -10.18 -9.80
N LEU A 49 -12.41 -9.36 -10.83
CA LEU A 49 -12.78 -7.95 -10.68
C LEU A 49 -14.17 -7.74 -10.06
N LEU A 50 -15.15 -8.61 -10.37
CA LEU A 50 -16.49 -8.49 -9.81
C LEU A 50 -16.51 -8.59 -8.28
N PRO A 51 -16.00 -9.67 -7.63
CA PRO A 51 -15.90 -9.71 -6.18
C PRO A 51 -14.96 -8.61 -5.62
N TYR A 52 -13.89 -8.22 -6.33
CA TYR A 52 -13.02 -7.14 -5.91
C TYR A 52 -13.79 -5.80 -5.78
N PHE A 53 -14.59 -5.41 -6.78
CA PHE A 53 -15.39 -4.18 -6.70
C PHE A 53 -16.39 -4.21 -5.56
N LEU A 54 -17.02 -5.37 -5.32
CA LEU A 54 -17.93 -5.54 -4.18
C LEU A 54 -17.19 -5.24 -2.86
N PHE A 55 -16.00 -5.81 -2.69
CA PHE A 55 -15.22 -5.64 -1.46
C PHE A 55 -14.62 -4.24 -1.32
N VAL A 56 -14.25 -3.58 -2.42
CA VAL A 56 -13.83 -2.17 -2.39
C VAL A 56 -14.96 -1.27 -1.88
N ILE A 57 -16.18 -1.48 -2.34
CA ILE A 57 -17.34 -0.73 -1.87
C ILE A 57 -17.59 -1.01 -0.38
N LEU A 58 -17.56 -2.27 0.02
CA LEU A 58 -17.79 -2.67 1.41
C LEU A 58 -16.72 -2.09 2.35
N ILE A 59 -15.44 -2.27 2.01
CA ILE A 59 -14.31 -1.83 2.85
C ILE A 59 -14.22 -0.29 2.85
N GLY A 60 -14.43 0.36 1.70
CA GLY A 60 -14.46 1.82 1.61
C GLY A 60 -15.58 2.43 2.46
N ALA A 61 -16.76 1.80 2.46
CA ALA A 61 -17.91 2.23 3.25
C ALA A 61 -17.86 1.83 4.73
N SER A 62 -16.91 1.02 5.16
CA SER A 62 -16.76 0.58 6.56
C SER A 62 -15.35 0.82 7.09
N GLY A 63 -14.36 0.04 6.65
CA GLY A 63 -12.99 0.05 7.17
C GLY A 63 -12.28 1.39 7.00
N VAL A 64 -12.29 1.97 5.78
CA VAL A 64 -11.64 3.27 5.52
C VAL A 64 -12.33 4.40 6.30
N MET A 65 -13.67 4.38 6.34
CA MET A 65 -14.44 5.39 7.08
C MET A 65 -14.18 5.30 8.58
N GLU A 66 -14.15 4.09 9.13
CA GLU A 66 -13.92 3.90 10.57
C GLU A 66 -12.49 4.29 10.97
N GLU A 67 -11.47 3.91 10.19
CA GLU A 67 -10.08 4.28 10.47
C GLU A 67 -9.88 5.80 10.45
N PHE A 68 -10.40 6.50 9.43
CA PHE A 68 -10.36 7.96 9.42
C PHE A 68 -11.09 8.58 10.62
N ALA A 69 -12.26 8.05 10.98
CA ALA A 69 -13.02 8.54 12.11
C ALA A 69 -12.31 8.28 13.44
N LEU A 70 -11.73 7.10 13.61
CA LEU A 70 -11.00 6.69 14.79
C LEU A 70 -9.77 7.58 15.02
N GLY A 71 -8.96 7.78 13.98
CA GLY A 71 -7.79 8.65 14.02
C GLY A 71 -8.16 10.10 14.35
N ARG A 72 -9.17 10.65 13.67
CA ARG A 72 -9.66 12.02 13.90
C ARG A 72 -10.25 12.23 15.28
N TRP A 73 -11.09 11.31 15.75
CA TRP A 73 -11.70 11.37 17.09
C TRP A 73 -10.64 11.30 18.19
N ALA A 74 -9.66 10.42 18.02
CA ALA A 74 -8.58 10.27 18.99
C ALA A 74 -7.58 11.42 18.92
N ALA A 75 -7.40 12.06 17.76
CA ALA A 75 -6.30 12.96 17.42
C ALA A 75 -4.94 12.29 17.69
N ALA A 76 -4.83 10.99 17.40
CA ALA A 76 -3.69 10.15 17.68
C ALA A 76 -3.59 8.98 16.68
N GLY A 77 -2.37 8.45 16.50
CA GLY A 77 -2.15 7.20 15.79
C GLY A 77 -2.73 5.98 16.52
N PRO A 78 -2.58 4.75 15.96
CA PRO A 78 -3.24 3.56 16.48
C PRO A 78 -3.07 3.33 17.98
N VAL A 79 -1.87 3.53 18.53
CA VAL A 79 -1.61 3.34 19.96
C VAL A 79 -2.43 4.30 20.82
N GLY A 80 -2.41 5.59 20.50
CA GLY A 80 -3.19 6.58 21.22
C GLY A 80 -4.70 6.42 21.01
N ALA A 81 -5.12 6.07 19.78
CA ALA A 81 -6.51 5.90 19.42
C ALA A 81 -7.15 4.69 20.13
N PHE A 82 -6.48 3.54 20.13
CA PHE A 82 -6.97 2.34 20.82
C PHE A 82 -6.96 2.53 22.33
N GLY A 83 -5.91 3.22 22.87
CA GLY A 83 -5.89 3.61 24.28
C GLY A 83 -7.10 4.45 24.68
N LYS A 84 -7.47 5.44 23.85
CA LYS A 84 -8.65 6.29 24.09
C LYS A 84 -9.97 5.52 23.98
N CYS A 85 -10.06 4.50 23.09
CA CYS A 85 -11.24 3.62 23.03
C CYS A 85 -11.44 2.84 24.33
N THR A 86 -10.39 2.20 24.84
CA THR A 86 -10.47 1.40 26.08
C THR A 86 -10.63 2.31 27.32
N GLU A 87 -10.08 3.49 27.33
CA GLU A 87 -10.32 4.52 28.36
C GLU A 87 -11.79 4.97 28.36
N ASN A 88 -12.36 5.25 27.19
CA ASN A 88 -13.78 5.62 27.04
C ASN A 88 -14.72 4.51 27.52
N ARG A 89 -14.37 3.25 27.30
CA ARG A 89 -15.21 2.10 27.64
C ARG A 89 -15.02 1.62 29.08
N TRP A 90 -13.77 1.50 29.54
CA TRP A 90 -13.39 0.81 30.78
C TRP A 90 -12.57 1.68 31.74
N GLY A 91 -12.27 2.92 31.40
CA GLY A 91 -11.40 3.79 32.18
C GLY A 91 -9.94 3.37 32.22
N LYS A 92 -9.50 2.43 31.36
CA LYS A 92 -8.14 1.87 31.32
C LYS A 92 -7.51 2.08 29.96
N LYS A 93 -6.57 3.00 29.86
CA LYS A 93 -5.88 3.37 28.61
C LYS A 93 -4.84 2.33 28.15
N GLY A 94 -4.08 1.78 29.09
CA GLY A 94 -2.92 0.94 28.80
C GLY A 94 -3.25 -0.34 28.02
N ILE A 95 -4.45 -0.91 28.20
CA ILE A 95 -4.87 -2.12 27.42
C ILE A 95 -4.94 -1.78 25.92
N GLY A 96 -5.61 -0.69 25.57
CA GLY A 96 -5.72 -0.26 24.17
C GLY A 96 -4.37 0.16 23.60
N GLU A 97 -3.53 0.81 24.38
CA GLU A 97 -2.18 1.20 23.93
C GLU A 97 -1.32 -0.02 23.60
N GLY A 98 -1.36 -1.07 24.43
CA GLY A 98 -0.67 -2.34 24.15
C GLY A 98 -1.16 -3.01 22.87
N ILE A 99 -2.49 -3.06 22.66
CA ILE A 99 -3.07 -3.61 21.44
C ILE A 99 -2.71 -2.75 20.21
N GLY A 100 -2.70 -1.43 20.36
CA GLY A 100 -2.36 -0.48 19.29
C GLY A 100 -0.90 -0.52 18.84
N ALA A 101 -0.01 -1.17 19.60
CA ALA A 101 1.36 -1.41 19.17
C ALA A 101 1.44 -2.43 18.02
N ILE A 102 0.49 -3.36 17.91
CA ILE A 102 0.47 -4.39 16.86
C ILE A 102 0.40 -3.78 15.45
N PRO A 103 -0.57 -2.90 15.11
CA PRO A 103 -0.60 -2.29 13.79
C PRO A 103 0.61 -1.36 13.51
N ILE A 104 1.19 -0.72 14.52
CA ILE A 104 2.43 0.05 14.33
C ILE A 104 3.58 -0.87 13.91
N LEU A 105 3.73 -2.00 14.59
CA LEU A 105 4.72 -3.02 14.20
C LEU A 105 4.45 -3.54 12.79
N GLY A 106 3.20 -3.81 12.45
CA GLY A 106 2.79 -4.22 11.11
C GLY A 106 3.16 -3.20 10.03
N SER A 107 2.86 -1.92 10.27
CA SER A 107 3.23 -0.84 9.36
C SER A 107 4.74 -0.71 9.19
N MET A 108 5.51 -0.83 10.29
CA MET A 108 6.97 -0.80 10.25
C MET A 108 7.54 -1.98 9.46
N MET A 109 7.05 -3.19 9.71
CA MET A 109 7.52 -4.40 9.02
C MET A 109 7.18 -4.36 7.53
N LEU A 110 5.98 -3.85 7.16
CA LEU A 110 5.60 -3.68 5.76
C LEU A 110 6.47 -2.62 5.07
N ALA A 111 6.76 -1.50 5.75
CA ALA A 111 7.65 -0.46 5.25
C ALA A 111 9.07 -1.00 4.98
N ILE A 112 9.58 -1.84 5.86
CA ILE A 112 10.88 -2.49 5.72
C ILE A 112 10.94 -3.36 4.45
N GLY A 113 9.95 -4.23 4.23
CA GLY A 113 9.87 -5.06 3.03
C GLY A 113 9.74 -4.21 1.76
N TYR A 114 8.91 -3.17 1.80
CA TYR A 114 8.77 -2.21 0.68
C TYR A 114 10.05 -1.42 0.41
N THR A 115 10.87 -1.17 1.42
CA THR A 115 12.17 -0.51 1.24
C THR A 115 13.12 -1.36 0.38
N VAL A 116 13.09 -2.69 0.53
CA VAL A 116 13.87 -3.60 -0.33
C VAL A 116 13.39 -3.54 -1.78
N VAL A 117 12.08 -3.67 -1.99
CA VAL A 117 11.45 -3.61 -3.34
C VAL A 117 11.71 -2.25 -3.99
N MET A 118 11.71 -1.18 -3.20
CA MET A 118 12.05 0.16 -3.68
C MET A 118 13.47 0.24 -4.24
N GLY A 119 14.41 -0.48 -3.65
CA GLY A 119 15.75 -0.62 -4.20
C GLY A 119 15.71 -1.20 -5.63
N TRP A 120 14.93 -2.26 -5.86
CA TRP A 120 14.76 -2.84 -7.19
C TRP A 120 14.17 -1.81 -8.17
N ILE A 121 13.15 -1.07 -7.75
CA ILE A 121 12.50 -0.04 -8.58
C ILE A 121 13.48 1.08 -8.95
N PHE A 122 14.25 1.59 -7.99
CA PHE A 122 15.27 2.61 -8.24
C PHE A 122 16.34 2.13 -9.21
N LYS A 123 16.84 0.89 -9.01
CA LYS A 123 17.81 0.27 -9.92
C LYS A 123 17.26 0.18 -11.34
N TYR A 124 16.03 -0.31 -11.50
CA TYR A 124 15.41 -0.46 -12.82
C TYR A 124 15.06 0.88 -13.46
N CYS A 125 14.66 1.88 -12.67
CA CYS A 125 14.46 3.25 -13.15
C CYS A 125 15.78 3.83 -13.68
N TRP A 126 16.87 3.69 -12.95
CA TRP A 126 18.20 4.12 -13.39
C TRP A 126 18.65 3.38 -14.65
N MET A 127 18.49 2.07 -14.71
CA MET A 127 18.79 1.27 -15.89
C MET A 127 17.94 1.67 -17.10
N GLY A 128 16.69 2.05 -16.88
CA GLY A 128 15.80 2.60 -17.92
C GLY A 128 16.32 3.94 -18.47
N ILE A 129 16.68 4.86 -17.58
CA ILE A 129 17.21 6.18 -17.93
C ILE A 129 18.54 6.05 -18.70
N THR A 130 19.47 5.23 -18.22
CA THR A 130 20.77 5.01 -18.86
C THR A 130 20.69 4.17 -20.15
N GLY A 131 19.58 3.46 -20.34
CA GLY A 131 19.39 2.55 -21.48
C GLY A 131 19.97 1.16 -21.27
N SER A 132 20.62 0.89 -20.13
CA SER A 132 21.21 -0.43 -19.84
C SER A 132 20.14 -1.52 -19.69
N LEU A 133 18.91 -1.18 -19.28
CA LEU A 133 17.79 -2.11 -19.23
C LEU A 133 17.38 -2.56 -20.65
N TYR A 134 17.34 -1.60 -21.59
CA TYR A 134 17.01 -1.90 -22.98
C TYR A 134 18.12 -2.68 -23.71
N ALA A 135 19.39 -2.46 -23.32
CA ALA A 135 20.53 -3.20 -23.84
C ALA A 135 20.52 -4.70 -23.53
N LEU A 136 19.72 -5.17 -22.56
CA LEU A 136 19.51 -6.60 -22.30
C LEU A 136 18.75 -7.30 -23.44
N GLY A 137 18.11 -6.53 -24.34
CA GLY A 137 17.26 -7.09 -25.39
C GLY A 137 16.09 -7.90 -24.83
N THR A 138 15.68 -8.93 -25.55
CA THR A 138 14.61 -9.86 -25.18
C THR A 138 15.13 -11.20 -24.62
N ASP A 139 16.38 -11.24 -24.19
CA ASP A 139 16.96 -12.42 -23.57
C ASP A 139 16.45 -12.59 -22.12
N MET A 140 15.55 -13.56 -21.96
CA MET A 140 14.95 -13.88 -20.66
C MET A 140 15.99 -14.33 -19.62
N GLY A 141 17.10 -14.92 -20.05
CA GLY A 141 18.20 -15.31 -19.16
C GLY A 141 18.94 -14.10 -18.62
N ALA A 142 19.27 -13.14 -19.49
CA ALA A 142 19.94 -11.90 -19.10
C ALA A 142 19.04 -11.03 -18.19
N ILE A 143 17.74 -10.90 -18.55
CA ILE A 143 16.77 -10.14 -17.75
C ILE A 143 16.54 -10.81 -16.39
N GLY A 144 16.31 -12.12 -16.37
CA GLY A 144 16.12 -12.90 -15.14
C GLY A 144 17.36 -12.88 -14.24
N GLY A 145 18.56 -13.01 -14.81
CA GLY A 145 19.82 -12.89 -14.08
C GLY A 145 20.03 -11.51 -13.48
N THR A 146 19.62 -10.43 -14.19
CA THR A 146 19.66 -9.05 -13.69
C THR A 146 18.74 -8.88 -12.49
N PHE A 147 17.53 -9.47 -12.54
CA PHE A 147 16.61 -9.44 -11.41
C PHE A 147 17.12 -10.30 -10.24
N GLY A 148 17.58 -11.54 -10.50
CA GLY A 148 18.15 -12.40 -9.46
C GLY A 148 19.35 -11.77 -8.73
N ALA A 149 20.20 -11.02 -9.44
CA ALA A 149 21.28 -10.27 -8.82
C ALA A 149 20.79 -9.10 -7.93
N ALA A 150 19.58 -8.56 -8.20
CA ALA A 150 18.96 -7.53 -7.36
C ALA A 150 18.14 -8.12 -6.20
N ALA A 151 17.60 -9.32 -6.38
CA ALA A 151 16.78 -10.06 -5.43
C ALA A 151 17.45 -11.40 -5.08
N PRO A 152 18.57 -11.41 -4.35
CA PRO A 152 19.25 -12.65 -3.97
C PRO A 152 18.37 -13.45 -3.01
N GLU A 153 18.42 -14.78 -3.12
CA GLU A 153 17.74 -15.70 -2.20
C GLU A 153 18.75 -16.44 -1.36
N ALA A 154 18.54 -16.49 -0.06
CA ALA A 154 19.36 -17.23 0.90
C ALA A 154 18.56 -18.38 1.53
N ALA A 155 19.19 -19.54 1.70
CA ALA A 155 18.59 -20.69 2.34
C ALA A 155 18.64 -20.59 3.89
N THR A 156 19.61 -19.87 4.43
CA THR A 156 19.83 -19.74 5.88
C THR A 156 20.09 -18.30 6.31
N LEU A 157 19.88 -18.00 7.61
CA LEU A 157 20.18 -16.68 8.18
C LEU A 157 21.67 -16.33 8.08
N GLY A 158 22.55 -17.31 8.28
CA GLY A 158 23.99 -17.10 8.16
C GLY A 158 24.41 -16.69 6.75
N GLU A 159 23.83 -17.33 5.74
CA GLU A 159 24.02 -16.98 4.33
C GLU A 159 23.47 -15.58 4.01
N ALA A 160 22.28 -15.25 4.51
CA ALA A 160 21.70 -13.92 4.35
C ALA A 160 22.59 -12.82 4.94
N VAL A 161 23.12 -13.02 6.15
CA VAL A 161 24.06 -12.10 6.78
C VAL A 161 25.37 -12.00 5.98
N GLY A 162 25.89 -13.13 5.49
CA GLY A 162 27.06 -13.14 4.60
C GLY A 162 26.82 -12.33 3.31
N MET A 163 25.66 -12.50 2.68
CA MET A 163 25.27 -11.73 1.49
C MET A 163 25.15 -10.23 1.78
N MET A 164 24.67 -9.85 2.96
CA MET A 164 24.59 -8.44 3.37
C MET A 164 25.97 -7.77 3.37
N PHE A 165 27.00 -8.44 3.87
CA PHE A 165 28.35 -7.90 3.92
C PHE A 165 29.12 -8.02 2.60
N SER A 166 28.89 -9.08 1.82
CA SER A 166 29.63 -9.31 0.57
C SER A 166 29.06 -8.56 -0.62
N ASN A 167 27.73 -8.45 -0.75
CA ASN A 167 27.07 -7.96 -1.96
C ASN A 167 26.20 -6.69 -1.75
N GLY A 168 25.92 -6.29 -0.51
CA GLY A 168 24.77 -5.43 -0.26
C GLY A 168 25.05 -3.96 -0.05
N LEU A 169 25.98 -3.61 0.81
CA LEU A 169 26.06 -2.25 1.34
C LEU A 169 26.73 -1.23 0.40
N PHE A 170 27.75 -1.63 -0.34
CA PHE A 170 28.62 -0.71 -1.06
C PHE A 170 28.82 -1.05 -2.54
N THR A 171 28.22 -2.12 -3.04
CA THR A 171 28.24 -2.45 -4.47
C THR A 171 27.01 -1.85 -5.18
N PHE A 172 27.07 -1.69 -6.50
CA PHE A 172 25.92 -1.33 -7.34
C PHE A 172 24.83 -2.43 -7.41
N GLY A 173 24.81 -3.33 -6.41
CA GLY A 173 23.71 -4.23 -6.16
C GLY A 173 22.45 -3.49 -5.64
N ASN A 174 21.54 -4.20 -5.00
CA ASN A 174 20.31 -3.58 -4.50
C ASN A 174 20.53 -2.68 -3.26
N GLY A 175 21.51 -2.96 -2.42
CA GLY A 175 21.68 -2.25 -1.14
C GLY A 175 21.86 -0.74 -1.29
N MET A 176 22.68 -0.28 -2.26
CA MET A 176 22.83 1.15 -2.53
C MET A 176 21.52 1.80 -3.02
N TRP A 177 20.81 1.14 -3.92
CA TRP A 177 19.54 1.64 -4.46
C TRP A 177 18.44 1.70 -3.40
N LEU A 178 18.41 0.72 -2.50
CA LEU A 178 17.54 0.68 -1.32
C LEU A 178 17.81 1.90 -0.42
N ILE A 179 19.08 2.19 -0.10
CA ILE A 179 19.45 3.35 0.72
C ILE A 179 19.04 4.66 0.04
N ILE A 180 19.28 4.81 -1.27
CA ILE A 180 18.88 6.01 -2.04
C ILE A 180 17.37 6.21 -1.95
N GLY A 181 16.58 5.16 -2.22
CA GLY A 181 15.12 5.22 -2.19
C GLY A 181 14.58 5.55 -0.81
N LEU A 182 15.15 4.95 0.23
CA LEU A 182 14.78 5.24 1.60
C LEU A 182 15.12 6.67 1.99
N VAL A 183 16.33 7.15 1.70
CA VAL A 183 16.75 8.53 2.02
C VAL A 183 15.84 9.56 1.37
N ILE A 184 15.48 9.38 0.10
CA ILE A 184 14.54 10.29 -0.58
C ILE A 184 13.19 10.32 0.15
N SER A 185 12.66 9.15 0.54
CA SER A 185 11.41 9.05 1.28
C SER A 185 11.50 9.71 2.67
N LEU A 186 12.60 9.48 3.40
CA LEU A 186 12.82 10.09 4.72
C LEU A 186 12.99 11.61 4.65
N VAL A 187 13.63 12.13 3.61
CA VAL A 187 13.75 13.58 3.37
C VAL A 187 12.36 14.20 3.19
N ILE A 188 11.49 13.58 2.37
CA ILE A 188 10.10 14.03 2.21
C ILE A 188 9.38 14.05 3.56
N MET A 189 9.53 13.00 4.36
CA MET A 189 8.90 12.88 5.68
C MET A 189 9.44 13.93 6.67
N ALA A 190 10.73 14.23 6.64
CA ALA A 190 11.36 15.19 7.53
C ALA A 190 10.78 16.60 7.40
N PHE A 191 10.28 16.99 6.21
CA PHE A 191 9.60 18.26 5.97
C PHE A 191 8.17 18.34 6.53
N GLY A 192 7.65 17.30 7.17
CA GLY A 192 6.34 17.29 7.81
C GLY A 192 5.20 16.88 6.88
N ILE A 193 3.98 16.92 7.42
CA ILE A 193 2.77 16.50 6.68
C ILE A 193 2.46 17.51 5.56
N GLY A 194 2.23 18.77 5.91
CA GLY A 194 1.89 19.81 4.93
C GLY A 194 3.06 20.27 4.07
N GLY A 195 4.28 20.29 4.64
CA GLY A 195 5.50 20.76 3.96
C GLY A 195 6.16 19.72 3.05
N GLY A 196 6.07 18.44 3.40
CA GLY A 196 6.70 17.32 2.71
C GLY A 196 5.68 16.40 2.04
N ILE A 197 4.96 15.62 2.81
CA ILE A 197 4.06 14.54 2.32
C ILE A 197 2.99 15.10 1.37
N GLU A 198 2.30 16.16 1.78
CA GLU A 198 1.26 16.80 0.95
C GLU A 198 1.82 17.34 -0.36
N LYS A 199 2.96 18.05 -0.32
CA LYS A 199 3.58 18.62 -1.52
C LYS A 199 4.06 17.53 -2.48
N ALA A 200 4.70 16.48 -1.95
CA ALA A 200 5.17 15.37 -2.76
C ALA A 200 3.99 14.67 -3.47
N ASN A 201 2.91 14.36 -2.74
CA ASN A 201 1.74 13.69 -3.32
C ASN A 201 0.97 14.58 -4.31
N LYS A 202 0.97 15.91 -4.14
CA LYS A 202 0.39 16.84 -5.13
C LYS A 202 1.08 16.79 -6.49
N VAL A 203 2.33 16.36 -6.54
CA VAL A 203 3.08 16.18 -7.80
C VAL A 203 3.04 14.72 -8.26
N MET A 204 3.37 13.79 -7.35
CA MET A 204 3.51 12.37 -7.70
C MET A 204 2.20 11.74 -8.16
N MET A 205 1.07 12.03 -7.49
CA MET A 205 -0.20 11.37 -7.84
C MET A 205 -0.75 11.81 -9.20
N PRO A 206 -0.90 13.10 -9.52
CA PRO A 206 -1.32 13.49 -10.87
C PRO A 206 -0.35 13.02 -11.96
N ALA A 207 0.96 13.06 -11.71
CA ALA A 207 1.95 12.55 -12.66
C ALA A 207 1.81 11.05 -12.89
N LEU A 208 1.62 10.25 -11.83
CA LEU A 208 1.40 8.80 -11.92
C LEU A 208 0.16 8.48 -12.77
N PHE A 209 -0.98 9.11 -12.49
CA PHE A 209 -2.20 8.89 -13.28
C PHE A 209 -2.01 9.31 -14.75
N GLY A 210 -1.40 10.48 -14.98
CA GLY A 210 -1.13 10.97 -16.34
C GLY A 210 -0.22 10.03 -17.12
N LEU A 211 0.87 9.56 -16.51
CA LEU A 211 1.80 8.63 -17.13
C LEU A 211 1.15 7.25 -17.39
N LEU A 212 0.35 6.71 -16.46
CA LEU A 212 -0.39 5.47 -16.68
C LEU A 212 -1.39 5.59 -17.84
N VAL A 213 -2.07 6.74 -17.97
CA VAL A 213 -2.98 6.99 -19.11
C VAL A 213 -2.19 7.04 -20.43
N ILE A 214 -1.06 7.74 -20.47
CA ILE A 214 -0.21 7.81 -21.66
C ILE A 214 0.27 6.40 -22.06
N LEU A 215 0.74 5.61 -21.10
CA LEU A 215 1.15 4.23 -21.32
C LEU A 215 -0.03 3.36 -21.80
N GLY A 216 -1.19 3.46 -21.17
CA GLY A 216 -2.39 2.71 -21.54
C GLY A 216 -2.84 3.01 -22.96
N VAL A 217 -2.85 4.30 -23.34
CA VAL A 217 -3.18 4.72 -24.71
C VAL A 217 -2.18 4.17 -25.71
N TYR A 218 -0.88 4.29 -25.44
CA TYR A 218 0.14 3.74 -26.35
C TYR A 218 -0.02 2.22 -26.53
N ILE A 219 -0.15 1.48 -25.43
CA ILE A 219 -0.27 0.02 -25.45
C ILE A 219 -1.56 -0.43 -26.15
N ALA A 220 -2.64 0.33 -26.04
CA ALA A 220 -3.90 0.00 -26.74
C ALA A 220 -3.77 -0.03 -28.26
N PHE A 221 -2.82 0.70 -28.83
CA PHE A 221 -2.56 0.69 -30.28
C PHE A 221 -1.52 -0.38 -30.71
N LEU A 222 -0.95 -1.14 -29.79
CA LEU A 222 0.01 -2.18 -30.15
C LEU A 222 -0.72 -3.41 -30.74
N PRO A 223 -0.16 -4.01 -31.80
CA PRO A 223 -0.66 -5.28 -32.31
C PRO A 223 -0.66 -6.36 -31.22
N GLY A 224 -1.75 -7.10 -31.08
CA GLY A 224 -1.87 -8.16 -30.06
C GLY A 224 -2.39 -7.70 -28.70
N SER A 225 -2.38 -6.40 -28.38
CA SER A 225 -2.86 -5.88 -27.10
C SER A 225 -4.35 -6.20 -26.82
N GLY A 226 -5.16 -6.35 -27.87
CA GLY A 226 -6.57 -6.69 -27.81
C GLY A 226 -6.87 -7.97 -27.03
N GLU A 227 -6.00 -8.98 -27.09
CA GLU A 227 -6.16 -10.22 -26.31
C GLU A 227 -6.02 -9.97 -24.80
N GLY A 228 -5.16 -9.04 -24.38
CA GLY A 228 -5.05 -8.65 -22.97
C GLY A 228 -6.32 -7.96 -22.47
N TYR A 229 -6.90 -7.05 -23.26
CA TYR A 229 -8.19 -6.44 -22.94
C TYR A 229 -9.30 -7.48 -22.90
N ARG A 230 -9.35 -8.36 -23.89
CA ARG A 230 -10.31 -9.47 -23.92
C ARG A 230 -10.21 -10.34 -22.68
N TYR A 231 -8.98 -10.66 -22.25
CA TYR A 231 -8.75 -11.40 -21.01
C TYR A 231 -9.32 -10.69 -19.79
N ILE A 232 -9.04 -9.39 -19.62
CA ILE A 232 -9.53 -8.60 -18.48
C ILE A 232 -11.06 -8.60 -18.41
N PHE A 233 -11.76 -8.47 -19.56
CA PHE A 233 -13.21 -8.43 -19.62
C PHE A 233 -13.89 -9.80 -19.69
N THR A 234 -13.12 -10.89 -19.74
CA THR A 234 -13.69 -12.24 -19.79
C THR A 234 -14.16 -12.68 -18.41
N ILE A 235 -15.38 -13.20 -18.35
CA ILE A 235 -15.97 -13.83 -17.15
C ILE A 235 -15.92 -15.35 -17.36
N LYS A 236 -15.35 -16.07 -16.37
CA LYS A 236 -15.41 -17.54 -16.29
C LYS A 236 -16.38 -17.89 -15.15
N PRO A 237 -17.64 -18.29 -15.44
CA PRO A 237 -18.66 -18.53 -14.41
C PRO A 237 -18.24 -19.53 -13.35
N ALA A 238 -17.52 -20.58 -13.73
CA ALA A 238 -17.00 -21.58 -12.78
C ALA A 238 -16.03 -20.96 -11.75
N GLY A 239 -15.24 -19.95 -12.14
CA GLY A 239 -14.34 -19.26 -11.22
C GLY A 239 -15.09 -18.41 -10.18
N LEU A 240 -16.30 -17.94 -10.48
CA LEU A 240 -17.14 -17.24 -9.49
C LEU A 240 -17.68 -18.17 -8.39
N LEU A 241 -17.66 -19.49 -8.63
CA LEU A 241 -18.02 -20.48 -7.62
C LEU A 241 -16.83 -20.93 -6.76
N ASP A 242 -15.60 -20.55 -7.15
CA ASP A 242 -14.41 -20.83 -6.37
C ASP A 242 -14.27 -19.83 -5.22
N ILE A 243 -14.37 -20.29 -3.98
CA ILE A 243 -14.24 -19.48 -2.78
C ILE A 243 -12.88 -18.76 -2.71
N LYS A 244 -11.83 -19.33 -3.31
CA LYS A 244 -10.50 -18.72 -3.35
C LYS A 244 -10.53 -17.38 -4.07
N VAL A 245 -11.24 -17.26 -5.19
CA VAL A 245 -11.37 -16.01 -5.93
C VAL A 245 -11.95 -14.89 -5.06
N TRP A 246 -12.96 -15.22 -4.25
CA TRP A 246 -13.59 -14.26 -3.32
C TRP A 246 -12.64 -13.85 -2.20
N VAL A 247 -11.93 -14.81 -1.59
CA VAL A 247 -11.01 -14.53 -0.49
C VAL A 247 -9.82 -13.69 -0.97
N TYR A 248 -9.26 -14.02 -2.14
CA TYR A 248 -8.18 -13.23 -2.73
C TYR A 248 -8.65 -11.86 -3.20
N ALA A 249 -9.87 -11.73 -3.71
CA ALA A 249 -10.45 -10.44 -4.07
C ALA A 249 -10.67 -9.56 -2.82
N PHE A 250 -11.14 -10.14 -1.71
CA PHE A 250 -11.25 -9.47 -0.43
C PHE A 250 -9.87 -9.02 0.09
N GLY A 251 -8.89 -9.93 0.11
CA GLY A 251 -7.53 -9.63 0.55
C GLY A 251 -6.88 -8.51 -0.28
N GLN A 252 -7.07 -8.53 -1.60
CA GLN A 252 -6.56 -7.48 -2.47
C GLN A 252 -7.24 -6.13 -2.22
N ALA A 253 -8.56 -6.09 -2.07
CA ALA A 253 -9.29 -4.85 -1.76
C ALA A 253 -8.90 -4.28 -0.39
N PHE A 254 -8.71 -5.15 0.58
CA PHE A 254 -8.28 -4.84 1.93
C PHE A 254 -6.87 -4.22 1.97
N PHE A 255 -5.97 -4.81 1.19
CA PHE A 255 -4.59 -4.33 1.06
C PHE A 255 -4.51 -3.02 0.26
N SER A 256 -5.23 -2.94 -0.87
CA SER A 256 -5.25 -1.79 -1.77
C SER A 256 -5.71 -0.51 -1.08
N LEU A 257 -6.78 -0.59 -0.30
CA LEU A 257 -7.33 0.57 0.43
C LEU A 257 -6.53 0.98 1.68
N SER A 258 -5.33 0.41 1.88
CA SER A 258 -4.42 0.73 3.01
C SER A 258 -5.00 0.53 4.40
N VAL A 259 -6.07 -0.28 4.55
CA VAL A 259 -6.66 -0.62 5.85
C VAL A 259 -5.76 -1.60 6.59
N ALA A 260 -5.04 -2.43 5.84
CA ALA A 260 -4.18 -3.49 6.36
C ALA A 260 -3.02 -3.02 7.26
N GLY A 261 -2.64 -1.75 7.23
CA GLY A 261 -1.54 -1.20 8.06
C GLY A 261 -1.97 -0.09 9.00
N ASN A 262 -3.28 0.15 9.16
CA ASN A 262 -3.84 1.30 9.88
C ASN A 262 -3.27 2.68 9.42
N GLY A 263 -2.82 2.76 8.18
CA GLY A 263 -2.35 4.00 7.57
C GLY A 263 -3.43 5.09 7.57
N SER A 264 -4.67 4.68 7.36
CA SER A 264 -5.83 5.57 7.40
C SER A 264 -6.12 6.11 8.80
N VAL A 265 -5.80 5.38 9.89
CA VAL A 265 -5.89 5.90 11.27
C VAL A 265 -4.90 7.05 11.47
N ILE A 266 -3.64 6.88 10.99
CA ILE A 266 -2.63 7.96 11.07
C ILE A 266 -3.09 9.19 10.31
N TYR A 267 -3.50 9.05 9.03
CA TYR A 267 -3.94 10.21 8.25
C TYR A 267 -5.24 10.81 8.79
N GLY A 268 -6.14 9.98 9.31
CA GLY A 268 -7.33 10.43 10.04
C GLY A 268 -6.99 11.35 11.21
N SER A 269 -5.88 11.06 11.92
CA SER A 269 -5.44 11.83 13.07
C SER A 269 -4.95 13.26 12.72
N TYR A 270 -4.65 13.51 11.46
CA TYR A 270 -4.26 14.83 10.94
C TYR A 270 -5.43 15.60 10.31
N LEU A 271 -6.63 15.00 10.30
CA LEU A 271 -7.83 15.62 9.73
C LEU A 271 -8.42 16.72 10.61
N SER A 272 -8.89 17.78 9.96
CA SER A 272 -9.73 18.76 10.63
C SER A 272 -11.10 18.16 11.00
N LYS A 273 -11.72 18.72 12.05
CA LYS A 273 -13.07 18.31 12.48
C LYS A 273 -14.14 18.54 11.39
N ASN A 274 -13.92 19.49 10.49
CA ASN A 274 -14.88 19.87 9.46
C ASN A 274 -14.80 19.02 8.17
N GLU A 275 -13.88 18.05 8.10
CA GLU A 275 -13.73 17.22 6.90
C GLU A 275 -14.85 16.14 6.82
N ASP A 276 -15.40 16.00 5.65
CA ASP A 276 -16.44 14.99 5.34
C ASP A 276 -15.77 13.63 5.11
N ILE A 277 -15.73 12.79 6.15
CA ILE A 277 -15.10 11.45 6.10
C ILE A 277 -15.73 10.55 5.04
N PRO A 278 -17.07 10.38 4.96
CA PRO A 278 -17.68 9.56 3.93
C PRO A 278 -17.28 9.96 2.51
N SER A 279 -17.24 11.26 2.23
CA SER A 279 -16.81 11.77 0.93
C SER A 279 -15.32 11.47 0.67
N SER A 280 -14.48 11.64 1.67
CA SER A 280 -13.05 11.39 1.56
C SER A 280 -12.74 9.91 1.38
N ALA A 281 -13.37 9.01 2.15
CA ALA A 281 -13.22 7.57 2.01
C ALA A 281 -13.68 7.07 0.63
N ARG A 282 -14.82 7.59 0.14
CA ARG A 282 -15.32 7.29 -1.21
C ARG A 282 -14.31 7.71 -2.29
N ASN A 283 -13.76 8.93 -2.19
CA ASN A 283 -12.79 9.42 -3.17
C ASN A 283 -11.53 8.56 -3.16
N VAL A 284 -11.02 8.19 -1.99
CA VAL A 284 -9.86 7.29 -1.88
C VAL A 284 -10.15 5.96 -2.58
N ALA A 285 -11.29 5.33 -2.28
CA ALA A 285 -11.66 4.05 -2.89
C ALA A 285 -11.82 4.13 -4.42
N ILE A 286 -12.41 5.22 -4.94
CA ILE A 286 -12.57 5.45 -6.38
C ILE A 286 -11.21 5.62 -7.06
N PHE A 287 -10.36 6.51 -6.57
CA PHE A 287 -9.07 6.77 -7.19
C PHE A 287 -8.09 5.59 -7.06
N ASP A 288 -8.13 4.88 -5.93
CA ASP A 288 -7.41 3.63 -5.75
C ASP A 288 -7.79 2.59 -6.82
N THR A 289 -9.10 2.37 -6.99
CA THR A 289 -9.62 1.43 -7.99
C THR A 289 -9.26 1.85 -9.42
N ILE A 290 -9.35 3.14 -9.73
CA ILE A 290 -8.96 3.66 -11.05
C ILE A 290 -7.46 3.40 -11.31
N ALA A 291 -6.60 3.66 -10.34
CA ALA A 291 -5.16 3.41 -10.47
C ALA A 291 -4.86 1.93 -10.69
N ALA A 292 -5.50 1.06 -9.91
CA ALA A 292 -5.35 -0.40 -10.04
C ALA A 292 -5.80 -0.90 -11.42
N LEU A 293 -6.94 -0.42 -11.92
CA LEU A 293 -7.44 -0.76 -13.25
C LEU A 293 -6.53 -0.21 -14.36
N LEU A 294 -6.05 1.03 -14.24
CA LEU A 294 -5.10 1.59 -15.21
C LEU A 294 -3.82 0.77 -15.27
N ALA A 295 -3.29 0.34 -14.14
CA ALA A 295 -2.11 -0.53 -14.11
C ALA A 295 -2.39 -1.89 -14.78
N ALA A 296 -3.54 -2.51 -14.54
CA ALA A 296 -3.93 -3.75 -15.20
C ALA A 296 -4.12 -3.54 -16.71
N PHE A 297 -4.71 -2.41 -17.14
CA PHE A 297 -4.89 -2.05 -18.55
C PHE A 297 -3.59 -1.68 -19.27
N VAL A 298 -2.54 -1.38 -18.53
CA VAL A 298 -1.18 -1.23 -19.05
C VAL A 298 -0.50 -2.60 -19.16
N ILE A 299 -0.47 -3.34 -18.06
CA ILE A 299 0.40 -4.52 -17.91
C ILE A 299 -0.13 -5.72 -18.70
N LEU A 300 -1.41 -6.10 -18.57
CA LEU A 300 -1.94 -7.30 -19.21
C LEU A 300 -1.99 -7.17 -20.75
N PRO A 301 -2.45 -6.03 -21.33
CA PRO A 301 -2.37 -5.84 -22.77
C PRO A 301 -0.95 -5.74 -23.31
N ALA A 302 0.02 -5.18 -22.53
CA ALA A 302 1.43 -5.19 -22.92
C ALA A 302 1.99 -6.61 -22.99
N MET A 303 1.66 -7.48 -22.01
CA MET A 303 2.05 -8.90 -22.05
C MET A 303 1.50 -9.59 -23.29
N ALA A 304 0.22 -9.41 -23.60
CA ALA A 304 -0.42 -9.99 -24.79
C ALA A 304 0.25 -9.51 -26.08
N ALA A 305 0.55 -8.20 -26.19
CA ALA A 305 1.25 -7.63 -27.33
C ALA A 305 2.68 -8.20 -27.50
N GLY A 306 3.33 -8.57 -26.40
CA GLY A 306 4.63 -9.28 -26.40
C GLY A 306 4.53 -10.79 -26.58
N GLY A 307 3.35 -11.35 -26.87
CA GLY A 307 3.15 -12.79 -27.04
C GLY A 307 3.19 -13.60 -25.74
N VAL A 308 3.12 -12.94 -24.59
CA VAL A 308 3.07 -13.58 -23.26
C VAL A 308 1.61 -13.74 -22.85
N GLU A 309 1.23 -14.96 -22.43
CA GLU A 309 -0.13 -15.18 -21.94
C GLU A 309 -0.45 -14.29 -20.73
N PRO A 310 -1.57 -13.53 -20.77
CA PRO A 310 -1.98 -12.68 -19.65
C PRO A 310 -2.23 -13.42 -18.33
N SER A 311 -2.37 -14.74 -18.35
CA SER A 311 -2.52 -15.60 -17.17
C SER A 311 -1.22 -15.92 -16.44
N LYS A 312 -0.06 -15.58 -16.99
CA LYS A 312 1.26 -15.82 -16.36
C LYS A 312 1.62 -14.70 -15.40
N GLY A 313 1.04 -14.75 -14.21
CA GLY A 313 1.36 -13.82 -13.11
C GLY A 313 2.59 -14.24 -12.29
N GLY A 314 2.85 -13.50 -11.23
CA GLY A 314 3.89 -13.78 -10.24
C GLY A 314 4.85 -12.61 -10.02
N PRO A 315 5.80 -12.71 -9.04
CA PRO A 315 6.74 -11.64 -8.72
C PRO A 315 7.59 -11.18 -9.90
N GLY A 316 7.91 -12.07 -10.80
CA GLY A 316 8.66 -11.77 -12.04
C GLY A 316 7.87 -10.96 -13.07
N LEU A 317 6.55 -10.76 -12.91
CA LEU A 317 5.70 -10.07 -13.88
C LEU A 317 6.28 -8.71 -14.29
N MET A 318 6.60 -7.88 -13.33
CA MET A 318 7.04 -6.50 -13.57
C MET A 318 8.52 -6.39 -13.95
N PHE A 319 9.38 -7.17 -13.30
CA PHE A 319 10.83 -7.02 -13.43
C PHE A 319 11.45 -7.93 -14.50
N VAL A 320 10.74 -8.98 -14.93
CA VAL A 320 11.24 -9.93 -15.91
C VAL A 320 10.33 -9.94 -17.15
N TYR A 321 9.08 -10.37 -17.02
CA TYR A 321 8.20 -10.52 -18.19
C TYR A 321 7.88 -9.18 -18.87
N LEU A 322 7.50 -8.17 -18.10
CA LEU A 322 7.17 -6.86 -18.67
C LEU A 322 8.42 -6.18 -19.27
N VAL A 323 9.58 -6.33 -18.65
CA VAL A 323 10.85 -5.82 -19.21
C VAL A 323 11.15 -6.48 -20.55
N ASN A 324 11.01 -7.80 -20.67
CA ASN A 324 11.18 -8.51 -21.94
C ASN A 324 10.26 -7.95 -23.03
N VAL A 325 8.98 -7.76 -22.71
CA VAL A 325 7.99 -7.19 -23.62
C VAL A 325 8.36 -5.76 -24.03
N LEU A 326 8.68 -4.91 -23.06
CA LEU A 326 9.08 -3.52 -23.31
C LEU A 326 10.33 -3.43 -24.18
N ASN A 327 11.32 -4.29 -23.96
CA ASN A 327 12.54 -4.31 -24.77
C ASN A 327 12.29 -4.76 -26.21
N GLY A 328 11.29 -5.61 -26.45
CA GLY A 328 10.94 -6.12 -27.78
C GLY A 328 10.04 -5.20 -28.61
N MET A 329 9.41 -4.17 -27.99
CA MET A 329 8.44 -3.34 -28.71
C MET A 329 9.06 -2.04 -29.26
N PRO A 330 8.48 -1.45 -30.33
CA PRO A 330 8.88 -0.13 -30.83
C PRO A 330 8.82 0.92 -29.71
N GLY A 331 9.84 1.77 -29.60
CA GLY A 331 9.90 2.80 -28.55
C GLY A 331 9.99 2.26 -27.12
N GLY A 332 10.20 0.98 -26.91
CA GLY A 332 10.20 0.31 -25.62
C GLY A 332 11.14 0.89 -24.58
N ARG A 333 12.29 1.47 -25.00
CA ARG A 333 13.19 2.21 -24.10
C ARG A 333 12.48 3.37 -23.39
N ILE A 334 11.78 4.21 -24.13
CA ILE A 334 11.09 5.40 -23.57
C ILE A 334 9.92 4.94 -22.71
N ILE A 335 9.17 3.95 -23.17
CA ILE A 335 8.01 3.41 -22.48
C ILE A 335 8.41 2.72 -21.18
N GLY A 336 9.45 1.91 -21.20
CA GLY A 336 10.01 1.29 -20.01
C GLY A 336 10.49 2.29 -18.97
N MET A 337 11.17 3.36 -19.42
CA MET A 337 11.59 4.47 -18.55
C MET A 337 10.36 5.13 -17.90
N ILE A 338 9.33 5.49 -18.68
CA ILE A 338 8.09 6.09 -18.17
C ILE A 338 7.42 5.16 -17.17
N PHE A 339 7.32 3.88 -17.48
CA PHE A 339 6.73 2.86 -16.60
C PHE A 339 7.45 2.82 -15.24
N PHE A 340 8.77 2.69 -15.22
CA PHE A 340 9.51 2.63 -13.96
C PHE A 340 9.47 3.95 -13.17
N ILE A 341 9.34 5.12 -13.82
CA ILE A 341 9.07 6.39 -13.13
C ILE A 341 7.69 6.37 -12.46
N CYS A 342 6.65 5.83 -13.10
CA CYS A 342 5.34 5.65 -12.49
C CYS A 342 5.44 4.76 -11.24
N VAL A 343 6.11 3.61 -11.36
CA VAL A 343 6.32 2.68 -10.25
C VAL A 343 7.11 3.32 -9.12
N LEU A 344 8.08 4.17 -9.46
CA LEU A 344 8.87 4.94 -8.49
C LEU A 344 7.99 5.87 -7.65
N PHE A 345 7.10 6.64 -8.27
CA PHE A 345 6.19 7.52 -7.55
C PHE A 345 5.25 6.74 -6.62
N ALA A 346 4.70 5.62 -7.08
CA ALA A 346 3.88 4.75 -6.26
C ALA A 346 4.66 4.16 -5.08
N GLY A 347 5.90 3.75 -5.29
CA GLY A 347 6.75 3.18 -4.25
C GLY A 347 7.14 4.21 -3.18
N VAL A 348 7.56 5.42 -3.58
CA VAL A 348 7.91 6.50 -2.64
C VAL A 348 6.70 6.88 -1.79
N SER A 349 5.52 7.06 -2.39
CA SER A 349 4.31 7.40 -1.65
C SER A 349 3.94 6.32 -0.64
N SER A 350 4.07 5.03 -0.99
CA SER A 350 3.82 3.91 -0.08
C SER A 350 4.77 3.88 1.11
N ILE A 351 6.09 4.04 0.88
CA ILE A 351 7.09 4.04 1.95
C ILE A 351 6.85 5.20 2.92
N VAL A 352 6.62 6.40 2.39
CA VAL A 352 6.33 7.59 3.21
C VAL A 352 5.12 7.36 4.12
N ASN A 353 4.05 6.77 3.57
CA ASN A 353 2.85 6.46 4.35
C ASN A 353 3.10 5.42 5.44
N LEU A 354 3.78 4.33 5.10
CA LEU A 354 4.00 3.23 6.04
C LEU A 354 4.93 3.61 7.19
N TYR A 355 6.00 4.38 6.92
CA TYR A 355 6.89 4.86 7.98
C TYR A 355 6.27 5.99 8.82
N GLU A 356 5.23 6.67 8.35
CA GLU A 356 4.58 7.73 9.13
C GLU A 356 3.98 7.22 10.45
N ALA A 357 3.42 6.02 10.46
CA ALA A 357 2.83 5.42 11.66
C ALA A 357 3.85 5.23 12.81
N PRO A 358 5.01 4.57 12.61
CA PRO A 358 6.04 4.47 13.65
C PRO A 358 6.71 5.81 13.96
N VAL A 359 6.85 6.72 13.00
CA VAL A 359 7.36 8.09 13.28
C VAL A 359 6.41 8.85 14.20
N ALA A 360 5.12 8.84 13.91
CA ALA A 360 4.11 9.47 14.77
C ALA A 360 4.07 8.83 16.16
N PHE A 361 4.25 7.52 16.25
CA PHE A 361 4.34 6.83 17.55
C PHE A 361 5.50 7.37 18.41
N LEU A 362 6.70 7.56 17.84
CA LEU A 362 7.82 8.15 18.59
C LEU A 362 7.53 9.59 19.03
N GLN A 363 6.88 10.38 18.18
CA GLN A 363 6.49 11.73 18.51
C GLN A 363 5.44 11.77 19.65
N GLU A 364 4.42 10.89 19.57
CA GLU A 364 3.31 10.87 20.54
C GLU A 364 3.70 10.29 21.90
N LYS A 365 4.51 9.25 21.92
CA LYS A 365 4.83 8.51 23.15
C LYS A 365 6.13 8.92 23.81
N LEU A 366 7.15 9.26 23.00
CA LEU A 366 8.45 9.68 23.53
C LEU A 366 8.66 11.18 23.47
N GLY A 367 7.71 11.95 22.93
CA GLY A 367 7.82 13.41 22.81
C GLY A 367 8.95 13.87 21.89
N LEU A 368 9.44 13.00 21.01
CA LEU A 368 10.54 13.35 20.12
C LEU A 368 10.07 14.31 19.02
N LYS A 369 10.96 15.19 18.60
CA LYS A 369 10.72 16.05 17.43
C LYS A 369 10.69 15.20 16.15
N ARG A 370 10.06 15.72 15.09
CA ARG A 370 9.87 15.00 13.82
C ARG A 370 11.17 14.49 13.20
N VAL A 371 12.15 15.35 13.01
CA VAL A 371 13.42 14.97 12.35
C VAL A 371 14.15 13.84 13.09
N PRO A 372 14.37 13.89 14.41
CA PRO A 372 14.91 12.76 15.16
C PRO A 372 14.07 11.48 15.03
N SER A 373 12.73 11.58 15.07
CA SER A 373 11.86 10.41 14.92
C SER A 373 12.02 9.75 13.54
N VAL A 374 12.04 10.56 12.47
CA VAL A 374 12.28 10.09 11.10
C VAL A 374 13.67 9.44 10.99
N ALA A 375 14.70 10.05 11.58
CA ALA A 375 16.06 9.51 11.53
C ALA A 375 16.17 8.15 12.26
N ILE A 376 15.60 8.02 13.45
CA ILE A 376 15.63 6.77 14.22
C ILE A 376 14.91 5.65 13.45
N ILE A 377 13.68 5.92 13.00
CA ILE A 377 12.90 4.93 12.23
C ILE A 377 13.60 4.58 10.92
N GLY A 378 14.18 5.58 10.23
CA GLY A 378 14.93 5.38 9.00
C GLY A 378 16.17 4.50 9.19
N VAL A 379 16.97 4.73 10.24
CA VAL A 379 18.17 3.93 10.54
C VAL A 379 17.77 2.48 10.88
N VAL A 380 16.79 2.30 11.76
CA VAL A 380 16.30 0.96 12.13
C VAL A 380 15.72 0.25 10.92
N GLY A 381 14.87 0.93 10.15
CA GLY A 381 14.27 0.37 8.95
C GLY A 381 15.31 0.01 7.89
N CYS A 382 16.31 0.87 7.66
CA CYS A 382 17.42 0.62 6.75
C CYS A 382 18.21 -0.63 7.15
N ALA A 383 18.62 -0.71 8.41
CA ALA A 383 19.41 -1.82 8.91
C ALA A 383 18.69 -3.17 8.72
N ILE A 384 17.40 -3.23 9.10
CA ILE A 384 16.61 -4.45 8.94
C ILE A 384 16.36 -4.74 7.46
N ALA A 385 16.05 -3.73 6.64
CA ALA A 385 15.80 -3.90 5.20
C ALA A 385 17.06 -4.48 4.49
N LEU A 386 18.26 -4.03 4.86
CA LEU A 386 19.50 -4.60 4.33
C LEU A 386 19.69 -6.06 4.73
N MET A 387 19.27 -6.44 5.94
CA MET A 387 19.37 -7.82 6.44
C MET A 387 18.37 -8.76 5.76
N ILE A 388 17.14 -8.31 5.50
CA ILE A 388 16.07 -9.17 5.00
C ILE A 388 16.07 -9.34 3.47
N GLN A 389 16.96 -8.67 2.74
CA GLN A 389 16.96 -8.72 1.27
C GLN A 389 16.83 -10.15 0.72
N PRO A 390 17.60 -11.14 1.21
CA PRO A 390 17.47 -12.51 0.73
C PRO A 390 16.19 -13.24 1.14
N TRP A 391 15.39 -12.66 2.05
CA TRP A 391 14.14 -13.23 2.57
C TRP A 391 12.95 -12.28 2.40
N THR A 392 13.04 -11.37 1.46
CA THR A 392 11.98 -10.36 1.25
C THR A 392 10.62 -10.99 1.02
N SER A 393 10.55 -12.08 0.24
CA SER A 393 9.28 -12.78 -0.02
C SER A 393 8.67 -13.35 1.26
N GLN A 394 9.43 -14.12 2.03
CA GLN A 394 8.96 -14.72 3.29
C GLN A 394 8.60 -13.65 4.35
N TRP A 395 9.39 -12.56 4.41
CA TRP A 395 9.08 -11.43 5.26
C TRP A 395 7.75 -10.80 4.89
N MET A 396 7.52 -10.54 3.60
CA MET A 396 6.29 -9.95 3.09
C MET A 396 5.09 -10.86 3.31
N ASP A 397 5.27 -12.19 3.17
CA ASP A 397 4.22 -13.17 3.46
C ASP A 397 3.77 -13.10 4.92
N VAL A 398 4.70 -13.14 5.88
CA VAL A 398 4.37 -13.02 7.31
C VAL A 398 3.61 -11.73 7.61
N VAL A 399 4.07 -10.62 7.06
CA VAL A 399 3.45 -9.31 7.32
C VAL A 399 2.07 -9.23 6.69
N SER A 400 1.94 -9.62 5.42
CA SER A 400 0.68 -9.47 4.65
C SER A 400 -0.37 -10.48 5.06
N ILE A 401 0.05 -11.69 5.46
CA ILE A 401 -0.88 -12.78 5.82
C ILE A 401 -1.40 -12.62 7.25
N TYR A 402 -0.54 -12.24 8.18
CA TYR A 402 -0.88 -12.30 9.61
C TYR A 402 -1.00 -10.92 10.24
N ILE A 403 0.02 -10.07 10.10
CA ILE A 403 0.14 -8.86 10.94
C ILE A 403 -0.78 -7.74 10.42
N CYS A 404 -0.78 -7.49 9.12
CA CYS A 404 -1.62 -6.44 8.54
C CYS A 404 -3.12 -6.71 8.68
N PRO A 405 -3.65 -7.92 8.34
CA PRO A 405 -5.06 -8.22 8.57
C PRO A 405 -5.47 -8.20 10.04
N LEU A 406 -4.55 -8.61 10.94
CA LEU A 406 -4.78 -8.48 12.38
C LEU A 406 -4.90 -7.02 12.81
N GLY A 407 -4.03 -6.15 12.31
CA GLY A 407 -4.06 -4.71 12.60
C GLY A 407 -5.40 -4.08 12.23
N ALA A 408 -5.90 -4.37 11.05
CA ALA A 408 -7.18 -3.86 10.58
C ALA A 408 -8.39 -4.44 11.34
N PHE A 409 -8.37 -5.74 11.63
CA PHE A 409 -9.39 -6.33 12.50
C PHE A 409 -9.42 -5.63 13.86
N LEU A 410 -8.25 -5.35 14.44
CA LEU A 410 -8.16 -4.67 15.74
C LEU A 410 -8.68 -3.22 15.68
N ALA A 411 -8.47 -2.49 14.59
CA ALA A 411 -9.05 -1.16 14.41
C ALA A 411 -10.58 -1.23 14.39
N GLY A 412 -11.16 -2.11 13.56
CA GLY A 412 -12.60 -2.36 13.53
C GLY A 412 -13.17 -2.84 14.87
N LEU A 413 -12.45 -3.72 15.57
CA LEU A 413 -12.82 -4.17 16.91
C LEU A 413 -12.88 -2.99 17.90
N MET A 414 -11.86 -2.13 17.89
CA MET A 414 -11.81 -0.96 18.77
C MET A 414 -12.93 0.02 18.46
N PHE A 415 -13.21 0.27 17.20
CA PHE A 415 -14.22 1.24 16.79
C PHE A 415 -15.67 0.75 16.96
N PHE A 416 -15.98 -0.48 16.50
CA PHE A 416 -17.36 -0.97 16.46
C PHE A 416 -17.79 -1.79 17.71
N TRP A 417 -16.83 -2.33 18.48
CA TRP A 417 -17.15 -3.20 19.61
C TRP A 417 -16.72 -2.63 20.96
N VAL A 418 -15.58 -1.94 21.01
CA VAL A 418 -15.06 -1.34 22.24
C VAL A 418 -15.61 0.06 22.44
N LEU A 419 -15.49 0.94 21.46
CA LEU A 419 -16.03 2.30 21.55
C LEU A 419 -17.55 2.27 21.68
N LYS A 420 -18.13 3.18 22.48
CA LYS A 420 -19.58 3.30 22.60
C LYS A 420 -20.19 3.66 21.25
N LYS A 421 -21.32 3.04 20.90
CA LYS A 421 -22.00 3.20 19.60
C LYS A 421 -22.27 4.67 19.26
N GLU A 422 -22.76 5.41 20.25
CA GLU A 422 -23.09 6.84 20.11
C GLU A 422 -21.83 7.64 19.73
N THR A 423 -20.73 7.39 20.44
CA THR A 423 -19.44 8.04 20.18
C THR A 423 -18.87 7.64 18.80
N ALA A 424 -19.02 6.39 18.40
CA ALA A 424 -18.57 5.93 17.08
C ALA A 424 -19.34 6.61 15.94
N ILE A 425 -20.67 6.71 16.06
CA ILE A 425 -21.52 7.39 15.08
C ILE A 425 -21.20 8.89 15.06
N GLU A 426 -21.04 9.52 16.22
CA GLU A 426 -20.63 10.91 16.32
C GLU A 426 -19.28 11.18 15.67
N ALA A 427 -18.28 10.33 15.91
CA ALA A 427 -16.95 10.45 15.34
C ALA A 427 -16.94 10.48 13.82
N VAL A 428 -17.77 9.64 13.16
CA VAL A 428 -17.91 9.64 11.69
C VAL A 428 -18.72 10.85 11.21
N SER A 429 -19.68 11.31 12.02
CA SER A 429 -20.68 12.31 11.62
C SER A 429 -20.16 13.75 11.67
N TYR A 430 -19.00 14.02 12.23
CA TYR A 430 -18.42 15.36 12.17
C TYR A 430 -18.15 15.79 10.72
N GLY A 431 -18.54 17.03 10.39
CA GLY A 431 -18.29 17.63 9.07
C GLY A 431 -19.20 17.15 7.93
N ILE A 432 -20.11 16.19 8.17
CA ILE A 432 -21.05 15.73 7.16
C ILE A 432 -22.29 16.62 7.07
N LYS A 433 -22.73 16.88 5.83
CA LYS A 433 -23.94 17.69 5.57
C LYS A 433 -25.23 16.88 5.68
N LYS A 434 -25.18 15.56 5.51
CA LYS A 434 -26.33 14.65 5.59
C LYS A 434 -26.03 13.55 6.59
N PRO A 435 -26.97 13.21 7.50
CA PRO A 435 -26.77 12.14 8.48
C PRO A 435 -26.39 10.83 7.78
N LEU A 436 -25.45 10.10 8.35
CA LEU A 436 -25.15 8.76 7.91
C LEU A 436 -26.37 7.87 8.19
N GLY A 437 -26.75 7.07 7.21
CA GLY A 437 -27.81 6.09 7.39
C GLY A 437 -27.48 5.04 8.44
N GLY A 438 -28.50 4.41 9.04
CA GLY A 438 -28.34 3.36 10.05
C GLY A 438 -27.58 2.11 9.59
N TRP A 439 -27.21 2.01 8.32
CA TRP A 439 -26.49 0.91 7.70
C TRP A 439 -25.00 0.83 8.08
N PHE A 440 -24.35 1.98 8.36
CA PHE A 440 -22.90 2.07 8.59
C PHE A 440 -22.43 1.19 9.76
N TYR A 441 -23.08 1.36 10.91
CA TYR A 441 -22.64 0.67 12.12
C TYR A 441 -22.84 -0.86 12.05
N PRO A 442 -23.99 -1.41 11.60
CA PRO A 442 -24.13 -2.86 11.37
C PRO A 442 -23.18 -3.40 10.30
N LEU A 443 -22.95 -2.68 9.20
CA LEU A 443 -22.03 -3.08 8.15
C LEU A 443 -20.60 -3.23 8.69
N GLY A 444 -20.10 -2.24 9.41
CA GLY A 444 -18.78 -2.29 10.02
C GLY A 444 -18.67 -3.35 11.11
N LYS A 445 -19.65 -3.38 12.03
CA LYS A 445 -19.63 -4.27 13.18
C LYS A 445 -19.71 -5.76 12.80
N TYR A 446 -20.57 -6.12 11.87
CA TYR A 446 -20.83 -7.51 11.53
C TYR A 446 -20.14 -7.94 10.23
N ALA A 447 -20.32 -7.23 9.13
CA ALA A 447 -19.75 -7.65 7.85
C ALA A 447 -18.23 -7.44 7.82
N TYR A 448 -17.75 -6.21 8.06
CA TYR A 448 -16.33 -5.89 7.96
C TYR A 448 -15.48 -6.66 8.99
N CYS A 449 -15.87 -6.65 10.28
CA CYS A 449 -15.11 -7.36 11.31
C CYS A 449 -15.09 -8.87 11.08
N VAL A 450 -16.20 -9.49 10.66
CA VAL A 450 -16.25 -10.94 10.37
C VAL A 450 -15.38 -11.27 9.16
N LEU A 451 -15.48 -10.49 8.08
CA LEU A 451 -14.63 -10.69 6.90
C LEU A 451 -13.14 -10.52 7.21
N SER A 452 -12.78 -9.59 8.11
CA SER A 452 -11.39 -9.42 8.54
C SER A 452 -10.85 -10.63 9.31
N VAL A 453 -11.69 -11.26 10.16
CA VAL A 453 -11.34 -12.51 10.82
C VAL A 453 -11.23 -13.67 9.82
N LEU A 454 -12.15 -13.77 8.88
CA LEU A 454 -12.08 -14.78 7.82
C LEU A 454 -10.82 -14.61 6.95
N ALA A 455 -10.43 -13.36 6.66
CA ALA A 455 -9.16 -13.07 5.96
C ALA A 455 -7.93 -13.62 6.70
N LEU A 456 -7.89 -13.45 8.04
CA LEU A 456 -6.83 -14.04 8.87
C LEU A 456 -6.83 -15.56 8.82
N ILE A 457 -7.98 -16.19 8.96
CA ILE A 457 -8.12 -17.66 8.97
C ILE A 457 -7.70 -18.24 7.62
N PHE A 458 -8.27 -17.73 6.52
CA PHE A 458 -7.98 -18.24 5.19
C PHE A 458 -6.57 -17.86 4.74
N GLY A 459 -6.05 -16.67 5.12
CA GLY A 459 -4.68 -16.31 4.89
C GLY A 459 -3.71 -17.30 5.52
N ALA A 460 -3.92 -17.65 6.78
CA ALA A 460 -3.12 -18.66 7.48
C ALA A 460 -3.25 -20.06 6.87
N ALA A 461 -4.47 -20.45 6.46
CA ALA A 461 -4.73 -21.79 5.92
C ALA A 461 -4.15 -22.00 4.49
N TRP A 462 -4.10 -20.94 3.68
CA TRP A 462 -3.71 -21.02 2.25
C TRP A 462 -2.35 -20.39 1.93
N GLY A 463 -1.62 -19.95 2.96
CA GLY A 463 -0.33 -19.30 2.77
C GLY A 463 -0.41 -17.92 2.13
N GLY A 464 -1.54 -17.23 2.33
CA GLY A 464 -1.79 -15.88 1.85
C GLY A 464 -3.23 -15.65 1.40
N ILE A 465 -3.63 -14.40 1.29
CA ILE A 465 -4.90 -13.95 0.71
C ILE A 465 -4.66 -12.99 -0.48
N GLY A 466 -3.55 -13.15 -1.13
CA GLY A 466 -3.16 -12.36 -2.30
C GLY A 466 -1.77 -11.80 -2.23
#